data_aa263951d199b5d68a952d59c2a9af74
#
_entry.id   aa263951d199b5d68a952d59c2a9af74
#
_cell.length_a   1.000
_cell.length_b   1.000
_cell.length_c   1.000
_cell.angle_alpha   90.00
_cell.angle_beta   90.00
_cell.angle_gamma   90.00
#
_symmetry.space_group_name_H-M   'P 1'
#
loop_
_entity.id
_entity.type
_entity.pdbx_description
1 polymer ?
#
loop_
_entity_poly.entity_id
_entity_poly.type
_entity_poly.pdbx_seq_one_letter_code
_entity_poly.pdbx_strand_id
1 'polypeptide(L)'
;MKKLMMFVAFAAVCFTANAQIDSKVKDVMQKCVKAMENPAGVEYDMDFKVGMGEVSMMSCHVLASSKGNLSKAVVTAKVFGIEAKSETGFDGNEEWEWNHAPSLSADEPAKKDTVFVQKASERKKTPMDLDLDIIEQYRKATMKTDANYYVITLSNPVEQEKALPGEVVIKVYKKNYYLRELSMEQEGATISMTVTNVRTGLADDYFRFDPSHYPDAVVVRK
;
A
#
# COMPACT_ATOMS: atom_id res chain seq x y z
N MET A 1 38.22 -9.73 -6.16
CA MET A 1 37.75 -11.10 -6.41
C MET A 1 36.82 -11.66 -5.31
N LYS A 2 37.02 -11.39 -4.01
CA LYS A 2 36.12 -11.90 -2.93
C LYS A 2 34.69 -11.33 -2.94
N LYS A 3 34.50 -10.10 -3.42
CA LYS A 3 33.13 -9.48 -3.51
C LYS A 3 32.27 -10.03 -4.64
N LEU A 4 32.87 -10.53 -5.72
CA LEU A 4 32.14 -11.11 -6.86
C LEU A 4 31.60 -12.50 -6.55
N MET A 5 32.33 -13.29 -5.72
CA MET A 5 31.87 -14.61 -5.28
C MET A 5 30.65 -14.52 -4.32
N MET A 6 30.56 -13.44 -3.52
CA MET A 6 29.44 -13.23 -2.61
C MET A 6 28.13 -12.90 -3.36
N PHE A 7 28.24 -12.20 -4.49
CA PHE A 7 27.06 -11.88 -5.34
C PHE A 7 26.53 -13.13 -6.07
N VAL A 8 27.39 -14.02 -6.51
CA VAL A 8 26.98 -15.28 -7.17
C VAL A 8 26.36 -16.25 -6.16
N ALA A 9 26.84 -16.30 -4.91
CA ALA A 9 26.25 -17.11 -3.86
C ALA A 9 24.86 -16.58 -3.43
N PHE A 10 24.66 -15.26 -3.41
CA PHE A 10 23.37 -14.64 -3.10
C PHE A 10 22.33 -14.90 -4.18
N ALA A 11 22.73 -14.81 -5.46
CA ALA A 11 21.85 -15.17 -6.59
C ALA A 11 21.46 -16.66 -6.58
N ALA A 12 22.37 -17.57 -6.20
CA ALA A 12 22.08 -18.99 -6.12
C ALA A 12 21.12 -19.36 -4.99
N VAL A 13 21.16 -18.65 -3.86
CA VAL A 13 20.23 -18.85 -2.72
C VAL A 13 18.82 -18.37 -3.08
N CYS A 14 18.69 -17.26 -3.81
CA CYS A 14 17.40 -16.78 -4.30
C CYS A 14 16.73 -17.77 -5.26
N PHE A 15 17.49 -18.47 -6.11
CA PHE A 15 16.93 -19.46 -7.03
C PHE A 15 16.42 -20.73 -6.35
N THR A 16 16.96 -21.12 -5.19
CA THR A 16 16.50 -22.31 -4.46
C THR A 16 15.26 -22.04 -3.59
N ALA A 17 15.05 -20.80 -3.13
CA ALA A 17 13.87 -20.41 -2.38
C ALA A 17 12.60 -20.34 -3.27
N ASN A 18 12.75 -20.01 -4.55
CA ASN A 18 11.66 -19.90 -5.52
C ASN A 18 11.09 -21.24 -6.02
N ALA A 19 11.69 -22.37 -5.70
CA ALA A 19 11.29 -23.68 -6.23
C ALA A 19 9.97 -24.23 -5.67
N GLN A 20 9.39 -23.61 -4.64
CA GLN A 20 8.14 -24.08 -4.00
C GLN A 20 6.92 -23.17 -4.27
N ILE A 21 7.10 -22.06 -5.00
CA ILE A 21 5.97 -21.19 -5.32
C ILE A 21 5.34 -21.67 -6.62
N ASP A 22 4.08 -22.13 -6.54
CA ASP A 22 3.31 -22.56 -7.71
C ASP A 22 3.24 -21.43 -8.75
N SER A 23 3.52 -21.75 -10.01
CA SER A 23 3.42 -20.81 -11.15
C SER A 23 2.04 -20.14 -11.25
N LYS A 24 0.99 -20.84 -10.82
CA LYS A 24 -0.38 -20.30 -10.76
C LYS A 24 -0.52 -19.17 -9.74
N VAL A 25 0.18 -19.24 -8.60
CA VAL A 25 0.20 -18.16 -7.61
C VAL A 25 0.83 -16.92 -8.22
N LYS A 26 1.99 -17.08 -8.88
CA LYS A 26 2.66 -15.97 -9.57
C LYS A 26 1.77 -15.35 -10.66
N ASP A 27 1.10 -16.16 -11.47
CA ASP A 27 0.19 -15.68 -12.52
C ASP A 27 -0.97 -14.86 -11.93
N VAL A 28 -1.63 -15.35 -10.87
CA VAL A 28 -2.73 -14.64 -10.23
C VAL A 28 -2.26 -13.32 -9.63
N MET A 29 -1.10 -13.30 -8.97
CA MET A 29 -0.56 -12.08 -8.37
C MET A 29 -0.12 -11.06 -9.42
N GLN A 30 0.50 -11.51 -10.53
CA GLN A 30 0.84 -10.62 -11.65
C GLN A 30 -0.40 -9.97 -12.28
N LYS A 31 -1.48 -10.75 -12.43
CA LYS A 31 -2.77 -10.22 -12.90
C LYS A 31 -3.38 -9.24 -11.89
N CYS A 32 -3.24 -9.52 -10.60
CA CYS A 32 -3.69 -8.62 -9.54
C CYS A 32 -2.96 -7.27 -9.61
N VAL A 33 -1.63 -7.26 -9.65
CA VAL A 33 -0.85 -6.03 -9.78
C VAL A 33 -1.25 -5.25 -11.03
N LYS A 34 -1.30 -5.91 -12.19
CA LYS A 34 -1.74 -5.26 -13.44
C LYS A 34 -3.15 -4.68 -13.37
N ALA A 35 -4.06 -5.34 -12.66
CA ALA A 35 -5.42 -4.84 -12.49
C ALA A 35 -5.46 -3.61 -11.57
N MET A 36 -4.63 -3.59 -10.52
CA MET A 36 -4.50 -2.48 -9.59
C MET A 36 -3.68 -1.29 -10.16
N GLU A 37 -2.86 -1.53 -11.19
CA GLU A 37 -2.10 -0.51 -11.93
C GLU A 37 -2.78 -0.10 -13.25
N ASN A 38 -4.07 -0.23 -13.36
CA ASN A 38 -4.84 -0.02 -14.59
C ASN A 38 -4.42 1.26 -15.34
N PRO A 39 -3.97 1.18 -16.60
CA PRO A 39 -3.50 2.35 -17.35
C PRO A 39 -4.60 3.38 -17.65
N ALA A 40 -5.87 3.01 -17.59
CA ALA A 40 -6.98 3.94 -17.65
C ALA A 40 -7.17 4.78 -16.38
N GLY A 41 -6.33 4.56 -15.38
CA GLY A 41 -6.46 5.11 -14.04
C GLY A 41 -7.39 4.26 -13.17
N VAL A 42 -6.99 4.05 -11.92
CA VAL A 42 -7.74 3.29 -10.93
C VAL A 42 -7.81 4.08 -9.62
N GLU A 43 -8.96 4.01 -8.96
CA GLU A 43 -9.17 4.51 -7.61
C GLU A 43 -9.87 3.43 -6.79
N TYR A 44 -9.48 3.32 -5.53
CA TYR A 44 -10.06 2.34 -4.61
C TYR A 44 -9.92 2.80 -3.16
N ASP A 45 -10.86 2.35 -2.33
CA ASP A 45 -10.79 2.50 -0.89
C ASP A 45 -9.98 1.36 -0.27
N MET A 46 -9.10 1.68 0.67
CA MET A 46 -8.40 0.72 1.51
C MET A 46 -8.70 1.00 2.98
N ASP A 47 -9.18 -0.01 3.69
CA ASP A 47 -9.35 0.03 5.12
C ASP A 47 -8.28 -0.82 5.79
N PHE A 48 -7.38 -0.18 6.51
CA PHE A 48 -6.39 -0.82 7.37
C PHE A 48 -6.90 -0.90 8.79
N LYS A 49 -6.66 -2.04 9.43
CA LYS A 49 -6.94 -2.24 10.85
C LYS A 49 -5.79 -2.98 11.50
N VAL A 50 -5.40 -2.50 12.66
CA VAL A 50 -4.48 -3.19 13.55
C VAL A 50 -5.21 -3.43 14.86
N GLY A 51 -5.28 -4.68 15.29
CA GLY A 51 -5.95 -5.09 16.51
C GLY A 51 -5.15 -6.12 17.29
N MET A 52 -5.44 -6.24 18.57
CA MET A 52 -4.91 -7.28 19.45
C MET A 52 -6.10 -7.94 20.17
N GLY A 53 -6.39 -9.20 19.84
CA GLY A 53 -7.62 -9.85 20.25
C GLY A 53 -8.86 -9.11 19.72
N GLU A 54 -9.76 -8.73 20.62
CA GLU A 54 -10.98 -7.98 20.26
C GLU A 54 -10.79 -6.45 20.23
N VAL A 55 -9.60 -5.95 20.58
CA VAL A 55 -9.34 -4.52 20.70
C VAL A 55 -8.76 -3.98 19.40
N SER A 56 -9.45 -3.01 18.78
CA SER A 56 -8.91 -2.24 17.66
C SER A 56 -7.99 -1.14 18.20
N MET A 57 -6.70 -1.21 17.85
CA MET A 57 -5.69 -0.25 18.29
C MET A 57 -5.59 0.92 17.32
N MET A 58 -5.71 0.65 16.04
CA MET A 58 -5.59 1.65 14.98
C MET A 58 -6.47 1.27 13.80
N SER A 59 -7.09 2.26 13.20
CA SER A 59 -7.74 2.14 11.90
C SER A 59 -7.28 3.28 10.99
N CYS A 60 -7.15 2.96 9.71
CA CYS A 60 -6.78 3.93 8.69
C CYS A 60 -7.60 3.65 7.43
N HIS A 61 -8.28 4.67 6.95
CA HIS A 61 -8.97 4.64 5.66
C HIS A 61 -8.15 5.42 4.65
N VAL A 62 -7.93 4.84 3.48
CA VAL A 62 -7.17 5.44 2.39
C VAL A 62 -7.97 5.38 1.12
N LEU A 63 -8.21 6.54 0.52
CA LEU A 63 -8.63 6.64 -0.87
C LEU A 63 -7.38 6.77 -1.72
N ALA A 64 -7.02 5.71 -2.44
CA ALA A 64 -5.83 5.66 -3.29
C ALA A 64 -6.21 5.72 -4.76
N SER A 65 -5.51 6.53 -5.52
CA SER A 65 -5.73 6.70 -6.96
C SER A 65 -4.40 6.70 -7.71
N SER A 66 -4.36 6.03 -8.86
CA SER A 66 -3.16 6.01 -9.71
C SER A 66 -3.51 5.93 -11.19
N LYS A 67 -2.64 6.47 -12.06
CA LYS A 67 -2.70 6.37 -13.52
C LYS A 67 -1.30 6.53 -14.11
N GLY A 68 -0.70 5.43 -14.55
CA GLY A 68 0.69 5.44 -14.95
C GLY A 68 1.58 5.89 -13.79
N ASN A 69 2.31 7.01 -13.98
CA ASN A 69 3.13 7.61 -12.93
C ASN A 69 2.37 8.62 -12.05
N LEU A 70 1.14 8.99 -12.39
CA LEU A 70 0.32 9.90 -11.60
C LEU A 70 -0.22 9.19 -10.36
N SER A 71 -0.33 9.90 -9.23
CA SER A 71 -0.88 9.31 -8.02
C SER A 71 -1.50 10.36 -7.10
N LYS A 72 -2.50 9.91 -6.34
CA LYS A 72 -3.12 10.67 -5.26
C LYS A 72 -3.56 9.71 -4.16
N ALA A 73 -3.32 10.07 -2.91
CA ALA A 73 -3.79 9.31 -1.78
C ALA A 73 -4.32 10.27 -0.69
N VAL A 74 -5.52 10.00 -0.22
CA VAL A 74 -6.13 10.69 0.92
C VAL A 74 -6.23 9.69 2.06
N VAL A 75 -5.59 10.00 3.16
CA VAL A 75 -5.51 9.13 4.33
C VAL A 75 -6.29 9.75 5.48
N THR A 76 -7.18 8.98 6.08
CA THR A 76 -7.84 9.30 7.34
C THR A 76 -7.46 8.23 8.35
N ALA A 77 -6.63 8.60 9.32
CA ALA A 77 -6.18 7.70 10.38
C ALA A 77 -6.87 8.04 11.70
N LYS A 78 -7.26 7.01 12.44
CA LYS A 78 -7.81 7.15 13.79
C LYS A 78 -6.98 6.33 14.77
N VAL A 79 -6.32 7.03 15.69
CA VAL A 79 -5.46 6.44 16.71
C VAL A 79 -6.00 6.87 18.07
N PHE A 80 -6.40 5.93 18.92
CA PHE A 80 -7.00 6.20 20.23
C PHE A 80 -8.12 7.24 20.23
N GLY A 81 -8.93 7.24 19.16
CA GLY A 81 -10.07 8.16 19.02
C GLY A 81 -9.75 9.51 18.39
N ILE A 82 -8.48 9.83 18.17
CA ILE A 82 -8.03 11.07 17.53
C ILE A 82 -7.94 10.81 16.01
N GLU A 83 -8.61 11.64 15.24
CA GLU A 83 -8.60 11.56 13.78
C GLU A 83 -7.57 12.54 13.20
N ALA A 84 -6.69 12.02 12.34
CA ALA A 84 -5.76 12.80 11.54
C ALA A 84 -6.02 12.54 10.05
N LYS A 85 -5.83 13.56 9.23
CA LYS A 85 -5.97 13.47 7.77
C LYS A 85 -4.69 13.88 7.09
N SER A 86 -4.35 13.21 6.00
CA SER A 86 -3.28 13.64 5.11
C SER A 86 -3.67 13.38 3.65
N GLU A 87 -3.10 14.17 2.78
CA GLU A 87 -3.19 13.96 1.33
C GLU A 87 -1.80 14.08 0.73
N THR A 88 -1.48 13.17 -0.15
CA THR A 88 -0.27 13.21 -0.97
C THR A 88 -0.65 13.02 -2.43
N GLY A 89 0.12 13.63 -3.33
CA GLY A 89 -0.10 13.41 -4.75
C GLY A 89 1.12 13.73 -5.59
N PHE A 90 1.08 13.26 -6.82
CA PHE A 90 2.07 13.52 -7.86
C PHE A 90 1.35 13.62 -9.22
N ASP A 91 1.55 14.74 -9.90
CA ASP A 91 0.89 15.04 -11.19
C ASP A 91 1.79 14.87 -12.42
N GLY A 92 2.97 14.29 -12.22
CA GLY A 92 3.99 14.11 -13.26
C GLY A 92 5.09 15.18 -13.26
N ASN A 93 4.89 16.30 -12.55
CA ASN A 93 5.83 17.42 -12.45
C ASN A 93 6.03 17.93 -11.03
N GLU A 94 4.97 17.92 -10.24
CA GLU A 94 4.96 18.38 -8.85
C GLU A 94 4.47 17.24 -7.95
N GLU A 95 5.09 17.10 -6.78
CA GLU A 95 4.53 16.34 -5.68
C GLU A 95 4.04 17.30 -4.60
N TRP A 96 2.96 16.93 -3.91
CA TRP A 96 2.46 17.69 -2.77
C TRP A 96 2.12 16.78 -1.60
N GLU A 97 2.19 17.38 -0.42
CA GLU A 97 1.84 16.75 0.83
C GLU A 97 1.10 17.74 1.72
N TRP A 98 -0.06 17.34 2.18
CA TRP A 98 -0.87 18.06 3.17
C TRP A 98 -1.09 17.17 4.38
N ASN A 99 -0.93 17.74 5.56
CA ASN A 99 -1.18 17.05 6.82
C ASN A 99 -2.05 17.92 7.72
N HIS A 100 -3.13 17.33 8.20
CA HIS A 100 -4.02 17.90 9.20
C HIS A 100 -4.02 16.99 10.42
N ALA A 101 -3.54 17.50 11.53
CA ALA A 101 -3.65 16.86 12.84
C ALA A 101 -4.32 17.83 13.82
N PRO A 102 -5.36 17.40 14.53
CA PRO A 102 -5.98 18.25 15.53
C PRO A 102 -4.99 18.57 16.64
N SER A 103 -5.12 19.74 17.26
CA SER A 103 -4.37 20.05 18.49
C SER A 103 -4.73 19.04 19.56
N LEU A 104 -3.72 18.47 20.21
CA LEU A 104 -3.88 17.56 21.35
C LEU A 104 -4.14 18.28 22.67
N SER A 105 -4.00 19.61 22.68
CA SER A 105 -4.21 20.46 23.85
C SER A 105 -5.19 21.59 23.51
N ALA A 106 -6.16 21.81 24.39
CA ALA A 106 -7.10 22.92 24.25
C ALA A 106 -6.44 24.30 24.39
N ASP A 107 -5.23 24.35 24.97
CA ASP A 107 -4.49 25.58 25.23
C ASP A 107 -3.51 25.95 24.09
N GLU A 108 -3.30 25.06 23.12
CA GLU A 108 -2.46 25.36 21.96
C GLU A 108 -3.31 26.00 20.85
N PRO A 109 -2.90 27.15 20.31
CA PRO A 109 -3.58 27.73 19.16
C PRO A 109 -3.52 26.73 17.99
N ALA A 110 -4.65 26.53 17.32
CA ALA A 110 -4.73 25.69 16.15
C ALA A 110 -3.67 26.14 15.13
N LYS A 111 -2.69 25.28 14.86
CA LYS A 111 -1.70 25.54 13.80
C LYS A 111 -2.43 25.51 12.47
N LYS A 112 -2.16 26.52 11.63
CA LYS A 112 -2.66 26.46 10.24
C LYS A 112 -2.03 25.30 9.54
N ASP A 113 -2.85 24.54 8.85
CA ASP A 113 -2.38 23.48 7.98
C ASP A 113 -1.42 24.03 6.93
N THR A 114 -0.50 23.18 6.51
CA THR A 114 0.47 23.56 5.48
C THR A 114 0.44 22.52 4.38
N VAL A 115 0.36 22.98 3.15
CA VAL A 115 0.59 22.14 1.97
C VAL A 115 1.98 22.43 1.44
N PHE A 116 2.83 21.42 1.42
CA PHE A 116 4.13 21.50 0.78
C PHE A 116 4.01 21.04 -0.67
N VAL A 117 4.46 21.87 -1.60
CA VAL A 117 4.50 21.54 -3.03
C VAL A 117 5.93 21.67 -3.51
N GLN A 118 6.45 20.67 -4.18
CA GLN A 118 7.80 20.71 -4.74
C GLN A 118 7.87 20.04 -6.10
N LYS A 119 8.83 20.47 -6.93
CA LYS A 119 9.09 19.81 -8.20
C LYS A 119 9.64 18.41 -7.95
N ALA A 120 9.13 17.44 -8.68
CA ALA A 120 9.61 16.07 -8.66
C ALA A 120 9.62 15.52 -10.09
N SER A 121 10.65 14.73 -10.42
CA SER A 121 10.77 14.05 -11.72
C SER A 121 10.17 12.65 -11.70
N GLU A 122 9.99 12.07 -10.52
CA GLU A 122 9.50 10.71 -10.32
C GLU A 122 8.61 10.64 -9.08
N ARG A 123 7.59 9.79 -9.15
CA ARG A 123 6.75 9.46 -8.01
C ARG A 123 7.54 8.67 -6.97
N LYS A 124 7.48 9.08 -5.73
CA LYS A 124 7.99 8.26 -4.64
C LYS A 124 7.11 7.02 -4.45
N LYS A 125 7.72 5.85 -4.36
CA LYS A 125 6.99 4.66 -3.92
C LYS A 125 6.44 4.87 -2.51
N THR A 126 5.19 4.52 -2.34
CA THR A 126 4.52 4.55 -1.03
C THR A 126 4.38 3.13 -0.49
N PRO A 127 4.20 2.95 0.83
CA PRO A 127 3.89 1.64 1.40
C PRO A 127 2.59 1.00 0.87
N MET A 128 1.80 1.76 0.12
CA MET A 128 0.54 1.34 -0.49
C MET A 128 0.70 0.79 -1.90
N ASP A 129 1.88 0.94 -2.51
CA ASP A 129 2.16 0.35 -3.81
C ASP A 129 2.24 -1.17 -3.64
N LEU A 130 1.30 -1.86 -4.29
CA LEU A 130 1.27 -3.31 -4.26
C LEU A 130 2.50 -3.85 -5.00
N ASP A 131 3.41 -4.49 -4.28
CA ASP A 131 4.61 -5.06 -4.85
C ASP A 131 4.56 -6.59 -4.87
N LEU A 132 4.97 -7.18 -5.98
CA LEU A 132 5.11 -8.63 -6.10
C LEU A 132 6.23 -9.19 -5.22
N ASP A 133 7.16 -8.35 -4.80
CA ASP A 133 8.30 -8.71 -3.97
C ASP A 133 7.90 -9.39 -2.65
N ILE A 134 6.65 -9.15 -2.18
CA ILE A 134 6.12 -9.85 -1.02
C ILE A 134 6.15 -11.38 -1.20
N ILE A 135 5.90 -11.89 -2.42
CA ILE A 135 5.91 -13.33 -2.67
C ILE A 135 7.33 -13.89 -2.51
N GLU A 136 8.33 -13.13 -2.91
CA GLU A 136 9.74 -13.55 -2.88
C GLU A 136 10.31 -13.58 -1.45
N GLN A 137 9.61 -12.92 -0.52
CA GLN A 137 9.96 -12.93 0.90
C GLN A 137 9.55 -14.22 1.63
N TYR A 138 8.82 -15.13 0.95
CA TYR A 138 8.33 -16.37 1.55
C TYR A 138 8.82 -17.60 0.74
N ARG A 139 9.14 -18.68 1.46
CA ARG A 139 9.61 -19.96 0.87
C ARG A 139 8.45 -20.81 0.35
N LYS A 140 7.24 -20.55 0.81
CA LYS A 140 6.06 -21.35 0.45
C LYS A 140 4.88 -20.44 0.15
N ALA A 141 4.21 -20.70 -0.97
CA ALA A 141 2.94 -20.11 -1.31
C ALA A 141 1.97 -21.21 -1.72
N THR A 142 0.78 -21.20 -1.15
CA THR A 142 -0.33 -22.11 -1.53
C THR A 142 -1.52 -21.31 -1.97
N MET A 143 -2.32 -21.88 -2.88
CA MET A 143 -3.54 -21.23 -3.36
C MET A 143 -4.73 -22.18 -3.25
N LYS A 144 -5.80 -21.70 -2.64
CA LYS A 144 -7.13 -22.31 -2.65
C LYS A 144 -8.07 -21.40 -3.45
N THR A 145 -9.15 -21.95 -3.95
CA THR A 145 -10.20 -21.18 -4.64
C THR A 145 -11.52 -21.43 -3.95
N ASP A 146 -12.24 -20.36 -3.65
CA ASP A 146 -13.65 -20.42 -3.29
C ASP A 146 -14.54 -19.94 -4.46
N ALA A 147 -15.81 -19.63 -4.21
CA ALA A 147 -16.72 -19.18 -5.27
C ALA A 147 -16.24 -17.89 -5.97
N ASN A 148 -15.70 -16.92 -5.21
CA ASN A 148 -15.42 -15.56 -5.68
C ASN A 148 -13.94 -15.20 -5.70
N TYR A 149 -13.09 -15.89 -4.92
CA TYR A 149 -11.72 -15.48 -4.67
C TYR A 149 -10.70 -16.59 -4.99
N TYR A 150 -9.51 -16.16 -5.37
CA TYR A 150 -8.26 -16.88 -5.11
C TYR A 150 -7.81 -16.50 -3.71
N VAL A 151 -7.55 -17.49 -2.86
CA VAL A 151 -7.03 -17.31 -1.51
C VAL A 151 -5.61 -17.84 -1.50
N ILE A 152 -4.66 -16.93 -1.45
CA ILE A 152 -3.23 -17.22 -1.47
C ILE A 152 -2.71 -17.10 -0.04
N THR A 153 -2.00 -18.12 0.43
CA THR A 153 -1.34 -18.12 1.73
C THR A 153 0.16 -18.21 1.51
N LEU A 154 0.87 -17.19 1.97
CA LEU A 154 2.33 -17.15 2.01
C LEU A 154 2.77 -17.59 3.42
N SER A 155 3.74 -18.49 3.51
CA SER A 155 4.24 -19.00 4.78
C SER A 155 5.72 -19.33 4.69
N ASN A 156 6.36 -19.55 5.84
CA ASN A 156 7.80 -19.77 5.97
C ASN A 156 8.61 -18.60 5.38
N PRO A 157 8.64 -17.45 6.06
CA PRO A 157 9.41 -16.30 5.60
C PRO A 157 10.88 -16.65 5.41
N VAL A 158 11.52 -16.05 4.43
CA VAL A 158 12.97 -16.11 4.27
C VAL A 158 13.58 -15.32 5.42
N GLU A 159 14.56 -15.89 6.12
CA GLU A 159 15.27 -15.18 7.17
C GLU A 159 15.90 -13.91 6.61
N GLN A 160 15.46 -12.76 7.13
CA GLN A 160 15.97 -11.45 6.82
C GLN A 160 16.19 -10.69 8.13
N GLU A 161 16.92 -9.57 8.07
CA GLU A 161 17.19 -8.70 9.23
C GLU A 161 15.90 -8.11 9.86
N LYS A 162 14.77 -8.14 9.14
CA LYS A 162 13.46 -7.70 9.64
C LYS A 162 12.55 -8.90 9.89
N ALA A 163 11.93 -8.92 11.05
CA ALA A 163 10.91 -9.91 11.36
C ALA A 163 9.73 -9.79 10.38
N LEU A 164 9.53 -10.81 9.55
CA LEU A 164 8.37 -10.93 8.68
C LEU A 164 7.25 -11.69 9.43
N PRO A 165 5.97 -11.43 9.12
CA PRO A 165 4.86 -12.24 9.60
C PRO A 165 5.06 -13.70 9.22
N GLY A 166 4.72 -14.62 10.13
CA GLY A 166 4.82 -16.06 9.86
C GLY A 166 3.93 -16.52 8.72
N GLU A 167 2.78 -15.88 8.58
CA GLU A 167 1.81 -16.14 7.53
C GLU A 167 1.17 -14.84 7.03
N VAL A 168 0.95 -14.77 5.72
CA VAL A 168 0.19 -13.70 5.06
C VAL A 168 -0.89 -14.33 4.18
N VAL A 169 -2.13 -13.90 4.33
CA VAL A 169 -3.26 -14.34 3.51
C VAL A 169 -3.68 -13.21 2.57
N ILE A 170 -3.76 -13.51 1.29
CA ILE A 170 -4.14 -12.58 0.24
C ILE A 170 -5.38 -13.11 -0.48
N LYS A 171 -6.45 -12.32 -0.58
CA LYS A 171 -7.65 -12.64 -1.35
C LYS A 171 -7.73 -11.77 -2.60
N VAL A 172 -7.87 -12.40 -3.75
CA VAL A 172 -7.97 -11.76 -5.07
C VAL A 172 -9.28 -12.17 -5.73
N TYR A 173 -10.05 -11.22 -6.22
CA TYR A 173 -11.29 -11.51 -6.95
C TYR A 173 -11.00 -12.31 -8.24
N LYS A 174 -11.72 -13.41 -8.45
CA LYS A 174 -11.59 -14.23 -9.68
C LYS A 174 -12.06 -13.52 -10.93
N LYS A 175 -13.07 -12.64 -10.79
CA LYS A 175 -13.72 -11.98 -11.93
C LYS A 175 -12.84 -10.97 -12.64
N ASN A 176 -12.05 -10.21 -11.88
CA ASN A 176 -11.32 -9.03 -12.38
C ASN A 176 -9.91 -8.89 -11.83
N TYR A 177 -9.46 -9.83 -11.00
CA TYR A 177 -8.16 -9.86 -10.35
C TYR A 177 -7.88 -8.68 -9.40
N TYR A 178 -8.88 -7.91 -8.99
CA TYR A 178 -8.67 -6.89 -7.99
C TYR A 178 -8.33 -7.52 -6.63
N LEU A 179 -7.42 -6.89 -5.91
CA LEU A 179 -7.15 -7.23 -4.52
C LEU A 179 -8.43 -7.01 -3.70
N ARG A 180 -8.75 -7.96 -2.84
CA ARG A 180 -9.86 -7.83 -1.89
C ARG A 180 -9.39 -7.63 -0.47
N GLU A 181 -8.40 -8.42 -0.05
CA GLU A 181 -7.95 -8.45 1.33
C GLU A 181 -6.50 -8.91 1.40
N LEU A 182 -5.77 -8.33 2.32
CA LEU A 182 -4.49 -8.83 2.82
C LEU A 182 -4.57 -8.88 4.33
N SER A 183 -4.23 -10.00 4.94
CA SER A 183 -4.21 -10.14 6.39
C SER A 183 -2.99 -10.90 6.85
N MET A 184 -2.48 -10.54 8.04
CA MET A 184 -1.33 -11.17 8.66
C MET A 184 -1.42 -11.07 10.18
N GLU A 185 -0.75 -12.01 10.86
CA GLU A 185 -0.56 -11.97 12.30
C GLU A 185 0.92 -11.80 12.62
N GLN A 186 1.23 -10.85 13.48
CA GLN A 186 2.58 -10.59 13.95
C GLN A 186 2.56 -10.23 15.42
N GLU A 187 3.31 -10.98 16.24
CA GLU A 187 3.47 -10.75 17.68
C GLU A 187 2.12 -10.63 18.43
N GLY A 188 1.12 -11.40 18.01
CA GLY A 188 -0.22 -11.42 18.61
C GLY A 188 -1.13 -10.27 18.13
N ALA A 189 -0.65 -9.39 17.27
CA ALA A 189 -1.47 -8.40 16.59
C ALA A 189 -1.96 -8.93 15.23
N THR A 190 -3.23 -8.68 14.92
CA THR A 190 -3.80 -8.92 13.60
C THR A 190 -3.74 -7.61 12.81
N ILE A 191 -3.12 -7.66 11.64
CA ILE A 191 -3.07 -6.57 10.67
C ILE A 191 -3.90 -6.99 9.48
N SER A 192 -4.87 -6.16 9.09
CA SER A 192 -5.69 -6.43 7.92
C SER A 192 -5.84 -5.19 7.06
N MET A 193 -5.87 -5.40 5.74
CA MET A 193 -6.16 -4.41 4.73
C MET A 193 -7.29 -4.95 3.84
N THR A 194 -8.34 -4.17 3.66
CA THR A 194 -9.46 -4.52 2.80
C THR A 194 -9.60 -3.48 1.70
N VAL A 195 -9.71 -3.93 0.45
CA VAL A 195 -9.93 -3.07 -0.73
C VAL A 195 -11.37 -3.14 -1.18
N THR A 196 -11.98 -1.98 -1.41
CA THR A 196 -13.39 -1.84 -1.85
C THR A 196 -13.51 -0.71 -2.89
N ASN A 197 -14.70 -0.57 -3.45
CA ASN A 197 -15.10 0.56 -4.29
C ASN A 197 -14.14 0.87 -5.46
N VAL A 198 -13.58 -0.17 -6.09
CA VAL A 198 -12.66 0.00 -7.22
C VAL A 198 -13.37 0.68 -8.39
N ARG A 199 -12.87 1.83 -8.80
CA ARG A 199 -13.32 2.62 -9.96
C ARG A 199 -12.18 2.77 -10.95
N THR A 200 -12.49 2.85 -12.24
CA THR A 200 -11.50 3.01 -13.31
C THR A 200 -11.90 4.15 -14.25
N GLY A 201 -10.97 4.59 -15.09
CA GLY A 201 -11.25 5.63 -16.08
C GLY A 201 -11.05 7.05 -15.53
N LEU A 202 -10.02 7.27 -14.72
CA LEU A 202 -9.69 8.59 -14.17
C LEU A 202 -9.08 9.50 -15.24
N ALA A 203 -9.52 10.75 -15.29
CA ALA A 203 -8.90 11.77 -16.13
C ALA A 203 -7.58 12.26 -15.53
N ASP A 204 -6.65 12.76 -16.36
CA ASP A 204 -5.34 13.22 -15.88
C ASP A 204 -5.45 14.45 -14.98
N ASP A 205 -6.45 15.30 -15.20
CA ASP A 205 -6.72 16.49 -14.38
C ASP A 205 -7.12 16.15 -12.94
N TYR A 206 -7.65 14.95 -12.69
CA TYR A 206 -7.93 14.45 -11.35
C TYR A 206 -6.69 14.44 -10.45
N PHE A 207 -5.51 14.26 -11.03
CA PHE A 207 -4.23 14.17 -10.31
C PHE A 207 -3.51 15.53 -10.17
N ARG A 208 -4.10 16.64 -10.64
CA ARG A 208 -3.47 17.95 -10.50
C ARG A 208 -3.61 18.50 -9.11
N PHE A 209 -2.57 19.18 -8.66
CA PHE A 209 -2.65 19.96 -7.43
C PHE A 209 -3.60 21.15 -7.63
N ASP A 210 -4.63 21.26 -6.80
CA ASP A 210 -5.55 22.37 -6.77
C ASP A 210 -5.58 23.01 -5.36
N PRO A 211 -5.01 24.22 -5.19
CA PRO A 211 -4.98 24.89 -3.90
C PRO A 211 -6.38 25.23 -3.36
N SER A 212 -7.41 25.27 -4.20
CA SER A 212 -8.78 25.52 -3.75
C SER A 212 -9.36 24.42 -2.84
N HIS A 213 -8.77 23.22 -2.87
CA HIS A 213 -9.13 22.13 -1.98
C HIS A 213 -8.61 22.34 -0.54
N TYR A 214 -7.74 23.35 -0.31
CA TYR A 214 -7.12 23.61 0.99
C TYR A 214 -7.30 25.09 1.41
N PRO A 215 -8.55 25.57 1.54
CA PRO A 215 -8.84 27.01 1.71
C PRO A 215 -8.22 27.60 2.97
N ASP A 216 -8.01 26.79 4.01
CA ASP A 216 -7.49 27.22 5.30
C ASP A 216 -5.99 26.93 5.48
N ALA A 217 -5.35 26.32 4.49
CA ALA A 217 -3.95 25.93 4.56
C ALA A 217 -3.01 26.96 3.93
N VAL A 218 -1.78 26.99 4.42
CA VAL A 218 -0.69 27.76 3.82
C VAL A 218 0.00 26.89 2.78
N VAL A 219 0.03 27.33 1.52
CA VAL A 219 0.76 26.63 0.45
C VAL A 219 2.20 27.11 0.40
N VAL A 220 3.14 26.21 0.62
CA VAL A 220 4.59 26.46 0.56
C VAL A 220 5.17 25.73 -0.64
N ARG A 221 5.75 26.48 -1.58
CA ARG A 221 6.44 25.93 -2.76
C ARG A 221 7.95 25.96 -2.54
N LYS A 222 8.62 24.83 -2.82
CA LYS A 222 10.09 24.67 -2.74
C LYS A 222 10.71 24.49 -4.11
#